data_0e6719b074832517aaa2723a1b2f8c49
#
_entry.id   0e6719b074832517aaa2723a1b2f8c49
#
_cell.length_a   1.000
_cell.length_b   1.000
_cell.length_c   1.000
_cell.angle_alpha   90.00
_cell.angle_beta   90.00
_cell.angle_gamma   90.00
#
_symmetry.space_group_name_H-M   'P 1'
#
loop_
_entity.id
_entity.type
_entity.pdbx_description
1 polymer ?
#
loop_
_entity_poly.entity_id
_entity_poly.type
_entity_poly.pdbx_seq_one_letter_code
_entity_poly.pdbx_strand_id
1 'polypeptide(L)'
;MNCKSMLVMASLAGMTLCAADAPGRKWNFEDATAGSLPAGWTSAKTGEGPGSVWQVQLDATSPHGSKTLVQTSSAGPSPLFNLCVTDGPKAANVELSVSFKAIKGEIDTGGGLVWRYQDAQNYYVVRLNPLEDNFRLYKVVAGKRKQLANANTDAPAGQWHTLRVVHRGDQIQCHLNGKLLLEGKDSEISQPGRIGFWTKADAVTAFDGLTAGEAK
;
A
#
# COMPACT_ATOMS: atom_id res chain seq x y z
N MET A 1 35.51 -56.21 -43.07
CA MET A 1 34.58 -55.09 -43.31
C MET A 1 34.07 -54.63 -41.92
N ASN A 2 34.65 -53.56 -41.38
CA ASN A 2 34.29 -53.05 -40.05
C ASN A 2 33.41 -51.80 -40.22
N CYS A 3 32.14 -51.91 -39.89
CA CYS A 3 31.22 -50.81 -39.87
C CYS A 3 31.30 -50.11 -38.50
N LYS A 4 31.87 -48.89 -38.41
CA LYS A 4 31.89 -48.04 -37.21
C LYS A 4 30.58 -47.25 -37.19
N SER A 5 29.72 -47.52 -36.20
CA SER A 5 28.54 -46.71 -35.91
C SER A 5 29.02 -45.43 -35.16
N MET A 6 28.68 -44.29 -35.77
CA MET A 6 28.96 -42.97 -35.24
C MET A 6 27.73 -42.51 -34.45
N LEU A 7 27.87 -42.40 -33.12
CA LEU A 7 26.85 -41.93 -32.22
C LEU A 7 26.86 -40.39 -32.23
N VAL A 8 25.83 -39.76 -32.75
CA VAL A 8 25.63 -38.30 -32.71
C VAL A 8 24.93 -37.96 -31.40
N MET A 9 25.63 -37.35 -30.48
CA MET A 9 25.02 -36.70 -29.28
C MET A 9 24.43 -35.36 -29.68
N ALA A 10 23.14 -35.25 -29.66
CA ALA A 10 22.42 -33.97 -29.77
C ALA A 10 22.38 -33.32 -28.38
N SER A 11 23.09 -32.21 -28.19
CA SER A 11 23.01 -31.37 -26.97
C SER A 11 21.74 -30.51 -27.07
N LEU A 12 20.77 -30.78 -26.20
CA LEU A 12 19.64 -29.87 -25.96
C LEU A 12 20.16 -28.66 -25.19
N ALA A 13 20.33 -27.53 -25.85
CA ALA A 13 20.51 -26.24 -25.19
C ALA A 13 19.18 -25.82 -24.55
N GLY A 14 19.12 -25.92 -23.22
CA GLY A 14 17.98 -25.42 -22.44
C GLY A 14 17.91 -23.89 -22.59
N MET A 15 16.95 -23.38 -23.34
CA MET A 15 16.58 -21.95 -23.28
C MET A 15 15.94 -21.66 -21.94
N THR A 16 16.68 -21.03 -21.04
CA THR A 16 16.11 -20.42 -19.84
C THR A 16 15.28 -19.22 -20.27
N LEU A 17 13.96 -19.37 -20.29
CA LEU A 17 13.04 -18.27 -20.51
C LEU A 17 13.16 -17.35 -19.28
N CYS A 18 13.89 -16.24 -19.40
CA CYS A 18 13.77 -15.14 -18.44
C CYS A 18 12.32 -14.64 -18.50
N ALA A 19 11.56 -14.88 -17.44
CA ALA A 19 10.25 -14.26 -17.29
C ALA A 19 10.46 -12.75 -17.32
N ALA A 20 9.94 -12.07 -18.34
CA ALA A 20 9.90 -10.61 -18.36
C ALA A 20 9.05 -10.15 -17.18
N ASP A 21 9.59 -9.22 -16.39
CA ASP A 21 8.89 -8.62 -15.27
C ASP A 21 7.56 -8.03 -15.77
N ALA A 22 6.45 -8.41 -15.14
CA ALA A 22 5.18 -7.76 -15.40
C ALA A 22 5.33 -6.27 -15.01
N PRO A 23 5.01 -5.33 -15.92
CA PRO A 23 5.12 -3.92 -15.59
C PRO A 23 4.28 -3.60 -14.35
N GLY A 24 4.86 -2.89 -13.39
CA GLY A 24 4.18 -2.46 -12.18
C GLY A 24 2.90 -1.68 -12.52
N ARG A 25 1.81 -1.95 -11.80
CA ARG A 25 0.54 -1.25 -11.99
C ARG A 25 0.59 0.13 -11.33
N LYS A 26 -0.03 1.13 -11.98
CA LYS A 26 -0.10 2.50 -11.47
C LYS A 26 -1.56 3.00 -11.42
N TRP A 27 -1.89 3.78 -10.39
CA TRP A 27 -3.16 4.49 -10.22
C TRP A 27 -2.85 5.97 -9.91
N ASN A 28 -3.33 6.87 -10.76
CA ASN A 28 -3.18 8.32 -10.61
C ASN A 28 -4.53 9.06 -10.55
N PHE A 29 -5.66 8.33 -10.63
CA PHE A 29 -7.03 8.83 -10.51
C PHE A 29 -7.46 9.86 -11.56
N GLU A 30 -6.64 10.20 -12.56
CA GLU A 30 -6.93 11.25 -13.55
C GLU A 30 -8.19 10.96 -14.39
N ASP A 31 -8.45 9.68 -14.69
CA ASP A 31 -9.64 9.25 -15.45
C ASP A 31 -10.89 9.09 -14.58
N ALA A 32 -10.78 9.24 -13.25
CA ALA A 32 -11.90 9.06 -12.35
C ALA A 32 -12.76 10.32 -12.22
N THR A 33 -14.03 10.13 -11.89
CA THR A 33 -14.97 11.24 -11.67
C THR A 33 -14.75 11.87 -10.29
N ALA A 34 -14.52 13.19 -10.24
CA ALA A 34 -14.43 13.92 -8.99
C ALA A 34 -15.73 13.81 -8.18
N GLY A 35 -15.63 13.73 -6.85
CA GLY A 35 -16.74 13.54 -5.93
C GLY A 35 -17.19 12.08 -5.78
N SER A 36 -16.59 11.13 -6.47
CA SER A 36 -16.97 9.71 -6.44
C SER A 36 -15.80 8.81 -6.04
N LEU A 37 -16.11 7.63 -5.51
CA LEU A 37 -15.13 6.56 -5.34
C LEU A 37 -14.75 6.03 -6.74
N PRO A 38 -13.46 5.87 -7.05
CA PRO A 38 -13.03 5.36 -8.37
C PRO A 38 -13.54 3.93 -8.61
N ALA A 39 -13.83 3.62 -9.88
CA ALA A 39 -14.11 2.23 -10.28
C ALA A 39 -12.94 1.31 -9.94
N GLY A 40 -13.24 0.09 -9.47
CA GLY A 40 -12.24 -0.89 -9.04
C GLY A 40 -11.64 -0.60 -7.65
N TRP A 41 -12.30 0.25 -6.85
CA TRP A 41 -11.97 0.50 -5.45
C TRP A 41 -13.17 0.26 -4.56
N THR A 42 -12.92 -0.25 -3.37
CA THR A 42 -13.94 -0.57 -2.36
C THR A 42 -13.60 0.11 -1.03
N SER A 43 -14.56 0.86 -0.48
CA SER A 43 -14.48 1.40 0.88
C SER A 43 -14.80 0.30 1.89
N ALA A 44 -14.01 0.23 2.96
CA ALA A 44 -14.20 -0.68 4.08
C ALA A 44 -13.79 0.00 5.38
N LYS A 45 -14.03 -0.65 6.53
CA LYS A 45 -13.58 -0.15 7.84
C LYS A 45 -13.37 -1.26 8.84
N THR A 46 -12.39 -1.08 9.73
CA THR A 46 -12.21 -1.89 10.93
C THR A 46 -12.80 -1.12 12.11
N GLY A 47 -13.73 -1.70 12.84
CA GLY A 47 -14.46 -1.04 13.93
C GLY A 47 -15.80 -0.45 13.47
N GLU A 48 -16.49 0.20 14.42
CA GLU A 48 -17.84 0.70 14.26
C GLU A 48 -17.88 2.23 14.29
N GLY A 49 -18.90 2.81 13.64
CA GLY A 49 -19.13 4.25 13.62
C GLY A 49 -19.16 4.86 12.22
N PRO A 50 -19.41 6.18 12.13
CA PRO A 50 -19.32 6.95 10.89
C PRO A 50 -17.87 7.07 10.45
N GLY A 51 -17.63 7.16 9.13
CA GLY A 51 -16.27 7.28 8.58
C GLY A 51 -16.12 6.50 7.28
N SER A 52 -14.90 6.38 6.81
CA SER A 52 -14.53 5.66 5.59
C SER A 52 -15.28 6.17 4.34
N VAL A 53 -15.31 7.49 4.20
CA VAL A 53 -15.88 8.17 3.02
C VAL A 53 -14.72 8.55 2.10
N TRP A 54 -14.65 7.88 0.95
CA TRP A 54 -13.58 8.04 -0.02
C TRP A 54 -14.09 8.58 -1.33
N GLN A 55 -13.43 9.60 -1.86
CA GLN A 55 -13.77 10.19 -3.14
C GLN A 55 -12.58 10.85 -3.81
N VAL A 56 -12.62 10.94 -5.13
CA VAL A 56 -11.65 11.70 -5.90
C VAL A 56 -11.90 13.19 -5.70
N GLN A 57 -10.83 13.94 -5.43
CA GLN A 57 -10.85 15.39 -5.33
C GLN A 57 -9.79 16.03 -6.22
N LEU A 58 -10.01 17.27 -6.62
CA LEU A 58 -9.01 18.08 -7.31
C LEU A 58 -7.98 18.60 -6.30
N ASP A 59 -6.72 18.47 -6.63
CA ASP A 59 -5.59 19.02 -5.88
C ASP A 59 -4.47 19.43 -6.85
N ALA A 60 -4.39 20.70 -7.14
CA ALA A 60 -3.37 21.26 -8.06
C ALA A 60 -1.93 21.11 -7.53
N THR A 61 -1.75 20.72 -6.26
CA THR A 61 -0.43 20.47 -5.67
C THR A 61 -0.02 19.01 -5.76
N SER A 62 -0.84 18.14 -6.35
CA SER A 62 -0.50 16.74 -6.49
C SER A 62 0.74 16.54 -7.38
N PRO A 63 1.68 15.65 -6.99
CA PRO A 63 2.88 15.38 -7.78
C PRO A 63 2.64 14.50 -9.01
N HIS A 64 1.46 13.90 -9.18
CA HIS A 64 1.19 12.94 -10.25
C HIS A 64 0.00 13.31 -11.15
N GLY A 65 -0.50 14.55 -11.04
CA GLY A 65 -1.62 15.02 -11.82
C GLY A 65 -2.41 16.13 -11.11
N SER A 66 -3.72 16.12 -11.28
CA SER A 66 -4.63 17.09 -10.66
C SER A 66 -5.71 16.46 -9.79
N LYS A 67 -5.80 15.12 -9.79
CA LYS A 67 -6.80 14.36 -9.03
C LYS A 67 -6.15 13.43 -8.03
N THR A 68 -6.73 13.38 -6.84
CA THR A 68 -6.25 12.56 -5.72
C THR A 68 -7.39 11.76 -5.12
N LEU A 69 -7.13 10.59 -4.55
CA LEU A 69 -8.12 9.87 -3.77
C LEU A 69 -8.01 10.29 -2.30
N VAL A 70 -9.12 10.79 -1.74
CA VAL A 70 -9.16 11.39 -0.40
C VAL A 70 -10.13 10.64 0.50
N GLN A 71 -9.68 10.29 1.71
CA GLN A 71 -10.58 10.02 2.83
C GLN A 71 -11.06 11.38 3.37
N THR A 72 -12.37 11.66 3.28
CA THR A 72 -12.92 13.00 3.48
C THR A 72 -13.70 13.17 4.79
N SER A 73 -14.13 12.07 5.42
CA SER A 73 -14.89 12.12 6.66
C SER A 73 -14.01 12.47 7.86
N SER A 74 -14.41 13.48 8.61
CA SER A 74 -13.84 13.82 9.92
C SER A 74 -14.75 13.40 11.09
N ALA A 75 -15.69 12.48 10.86
CA ALA A 75 -16.64 12.03 11.88
C ALA A 75 -16.28 10.69 12.53
N GLY A 76 -15.16 10.08 12.14
CA GLY A 76 -14.75 8.77 12.65
C GLY A 76 -14.29 8.83 14.10
N PRO A 77 -14.82 7.98 15.00
CA PRO A 77 -14.31 7.86 16.36
C PRO A 77 -12.99 7.08 16.43
N SER A 78 -12.25 7.20 17.52
CA SER A 78 -11.20 6.22 17.84
C SER A 78 -11.84 4.99 18.52
N PRO A 79 -11.53 3.75 18.12
CA PRO A 79 -10.43 3.29 17.27
C PRO A 79 -10.85 2.89 15.83
N LEU A 80 -11.70 3.61 15.17
CA LEU A 80 -12.11 3.31 13.78
C LEU A 80 -10.92 3.41 12.82
N PHE A 81 -10.74 2.42 11.91
CA PHE A 81 -9.80 2.47 10.81
C PHE A 81 -10.58 2.54 9.48
N ASN A 82 -10.31 3.57 8.70
CA ASN A 82 -10.90 3.78 7.39
C ASN A 82 -10.03 3.13 6.33
N LEU A 83 -10.62 2.33 5.45
CA LEU A 83 -9.94 1.55 4.44
C LEU A 83 -10.48 1.86 3.05
N CYS A 84 -9.60 1.96 2.06
CA CYS A 84 -9.96 1.95 0.66
C CYS A 84 -9.03 1.01 -0.08
N VAL A 85 -9.57 -0.08 -0.61
CA VAL A 85 -8.79 -1.15 -1.22
C VAL A 85 -9.15 -1.32 -2.68
N THR A 86 -8.12 -1.57 -3.52
CA THR A 86 -8.35 -1.84 -4.94
C THR A 86 -8.79 -3.27 -5.18
N ASP A 87 -9.65 -3.48 -6.18
CA ASP A 87 -10.04 -4.81 -6.68
C ASP A 87 -8.97 -5.44 -7.59
N GLY A 88 -7.78 -4.83 -7.66
CA GLY A 88 -6.65 -5.30 -8.44
C GLY A 88 -6.09 -6.66 -7.99
N PRO A 89 -5.02 -7.12 -8.65
CA PRO A 89 -4.44 -8.43 -8.37
C PRO A 89 -3.96 -8.52 -6.92
N LYS A 90 -4.11 -9.72 -6.35
CA LYS A 90 -3.60 -10.06 -5.03
C LYS A 90 -2.14 -10.48 -5.14
N ALA A 91 -1.30 -10.01 -4.23
CA ALA A 91 0.11 -10.40 -4.17
C ALA A 91 0.54 -10.71 -2.74
N ALA A 92 1.49 -11.65 -2.60
CA ALA A 92 2.15 -11.96 -1.33
C ALA A 92 3.45 -11.14 -1.16
N ASN A 93 4.27 -11.08 -2.22
CA ASN A 93 5.46 -10.24 -2.25
C ASN A 93 5.13 -8.96 -3.00
N VAL A 94 5.29 -7.83 -2.34
CA VAL A 94 4.89 -6.54 -2.91
C VAL A 94 5.96 -5.47 -2.74
N GLU A 95 6.10 -4.66 -3.78
CA GLU A 95 6.72 -3.35 -3.69
C GLU A 95 5.66 -2.31 -4.02
N LEU A 96 5.36 -1.44 -3.07
CA LEU A 96 4.33 -0.39 -3.17
C LEU A 96 4.96 0.97 -2.95
N SER A 97 4.51 1.97 -3.69
CA SER A 97 4.85 3.36 -3.42
C SER A 97 3.65 4.26 -3.67
N VAL A 98 3.47 5.30 -2.86
CA VAL A 98 2.39 6.29 -2.98
C VAL A 98 2.84 7.65 -2.50
N SER A 99 2.34 8.71 -3.14
CA SER A 99 2.36 10.06 -2.57
C SER A 99 1.18 10.23 -1.63
N PHE A 100 1.46 10.76 -0.45
CA PHE A 100 0.56 10.91 0.69
C PHE A 100 0.61 12.34 1.21
N LYS A 101 -0.56 12.94 1.51
CA LYS A 101 -0.67 14.24 2.17
C LYS A 101 -1.72 14.19 3.27
N ALA A 102 -1.30 14.29 4.53
CA ALA A 102 -2.18 14.48 5.67
C ALA A 102 -2.75 15.91 5.61
N ILE A 103 -4.08 16.05 5.60
CA ILE A 103 -4.75 17.34 5.45
C ILE A 103 -5.17 17.88 6.80
N LYS A 104 -5.91 17.10 7.59
CA LYS A 104 -6.39 17.47 8.93
C LYS A 104 -6.85 16.27 9.74
N GLY A 105 -7.05 16.48 11.01
CA GLY A 105 -7.62 15.58 12.01
C GLY A 105 -7.17 16.04 13.39
N GLU A 106 -8.01 15.85 14.39
CA GLU A 106 -7.74 16.22 15.79
C GLU A 106 -7.42 14.97 16.64
N ILE A 107 -8.10 13.85 16.37
CA ILE A 107 -7.84 12.56 17.02
C ILE A 107 -6.67 11.84 16.36
N ASP A 108 -6.57 11.92 15.02
CA ASP A 108 -5.48 11.39 14.22
C ASP A 108 -5.29 12.26 12.98
N THR A 109 -4.04 12.50 12.57
CA THR A 109 -3.72 13.26 11.36
C THR A 109 -2.74 12.45 10.55
N GLY A 110 -3.21 11.40 9.90
CA GLY A 110 -2.31 10.49 9.23
C GLY A 110 -2.98 9.47 8.34
N GLY A 111 -2.15 8.61 7.79
CA GLY A 111 -2.60 7.53 6.92
C GLY A 111 -1.44 6.75 6.34
N GLY A 112 -1.75 5.82 5.43
CA GLY A 112 -0.71 5.03 4.82
C GLY A 112 -1.18 3.92 3.90
N LEU A 113 -0.25 3.00 3.63
CA LEU A 113 -0.44 1.88 2.72
C LEU A 113 -0.92 0.64 3.44
N VAL A 114 -1.89 -0.05 2.84
CA VAL A 114 -2.36 -1.38 3.24
C VAL A 114 -1.92 -2.41 2.20
N TRP A 115 -1.51 -3.58 2.66
CA TRP A 115 -1.20 -4.72 1.78
C TRP A 115 -1.50 -6.06 2.45
N ARG A 116 -1.45 -7.13 1.65
CA ARG A 116 -1.95 -8.46 2.02
C ARG A 116 -3.33 -8.38 2.69
N TYR A 117 -4.17 -7.46 2.21
CA TYR A 117 -5.53 -7.29 2.72
C TYR A 117 -6.38 -8.51 2.36
N GLN A 118 -6.81 -9.26 3.37
CA GLN A 118 -7.73 -10.39 3.25
C GLN A 118 -9.17 -9.90 3.38
N ASP A 119 -9.43 -9.13 4.43
CA ASP A 119 -10.69 -8.49 4.80
C ASP A 119 -10.41 -7.27 5.71
N ALA A 120 -11.48 -6.61 6.18
CA ALA A 120 -11.38 -5.42 7.03
C ALA A 120 -10.79 -5.69 8.43
N GLN A 121 -10.50 -6.94 8.78
CA GLN A 121 -9.93 -7.32 10.07
C GLN A 121 -8.54 -7.94 9.96
N ASN A 122 -8.02 -8.20 8.72
CA ASN A 122 -6.78 -8.93 8.52
C ASN A 122 -5.95 -8.31 7.38
N TYR A 123 -4.91 -7.52 7.74
CA TYR A 123 -4.02 -6.84 6.81
C TYR A 123 -2.76 -6.30 7.48
N TYR A 124 -1.74 -5.93 6.70
CA TYR A 124 -0.63 -5.09 7.15
C TYR A 124 -0.88 -3.63 6.80
N VAL A 125 -0.32 -2.72 7.60
CA VAL A 125 -0.38 -1.29 7.35
C VAL A 125 0.90 -0.58 7.81
N VAL A 126 1.41 0.33 6.99
CA VAL A 126 2.37 1.35 7.40
C VAL A 126 1.65 2.68 7.49
N ARG A 127 1.89 3.44 8.57
CA ARG A 127 1.25 4.73 8.84
C ARG A 127 2.26 5.82 9.14
N LEU A 128 2.18 6.93 8.41
CA LEU A 128 2.74 8.22 8.81
C LEU A 128 1.69 9.01 9.59
N ASN A 129 2.06 9.58 10.72
CA ASN A 129 1.20 10.48 11.50
C ASN A 129 1.96 11.75 11.90
N PRO A 130 1.74 12.87 11.19
CA PRO A 130 2.33 14.15 11.53
C PRO A 130 1.93 14.69 12.91
N LEU A 131 0.73 14.38 13.43
CA LEU A 131 0.28 14.83 14.75
C LEU A 131 1.07 14.19 15.90
N GLU A 132 1.57 12.97 15.68
CA GLU A 132 2.32 12.20 16.68
C GLU A 132 3.82 12.11 16.35
N ASP A 133 4.30 12.77 15.29
CA ASP A 133 5.69 12.76 14.80
C ASP A 133 6.27 11.36 14.66
N ASN A 134 5.46 10.42 14.10
CA ASN A 134 5.90 9.05 13.97
C ASN A 134 5.51 8.36 12.66
N PHE A 135 6.35 7.38 12.30
CA PHE A 135 6.15 6.44 11.22
C PHE A 135 6.15 5.03 11.81
N ARG A 136 5.06 4.28 11.62
CA ARG A 136 4.86 3.00 12.30
C ARG A 136 4.38 1.91 11.36
N LEU A 137 4.91 0.71 11.57
CA LEU A 137 4.48 -0.53 10.93
C LEU A 137 3.59 -1.33 11.87
N TYR A 138 2.45 -1.79 11.36
CA TYR A 138 1.51 -2.61 12.11
C TYR A 138 1.02 -3.79 11.29
N LYS A 139 0.46 -4.79 11.99
CA LYS A 139 -0.52 -5.72 11.45
C LYS A 139 -1.85 -5.55 12.18
N VAL A 140 -2.94 -5.85 11.47
CA VAL A 140 -4.27 -6.02 12.05
C VAL A 140 -4.68 -7.47 11.83
N VAL A 141 -5.01 -8.16 12.91
CA VAL A 141 -5.46 -9.56 12.89
C VAL A 141 -6.69 -9.68 13.79
N ALA A 142 -7.76 -10.26 13.28
CA ALA A 142 -9.07 -10.31 13.95
C ALA A 142 -9.50 -8.93 14.48
N GLY A 143 -9.26 -7.86 13.70
CA GLY A 143 -9.59 -6.48 14.03
C GLY A 143 -8.67 -5.82 15.08
N LYS A 144 -7.71 -6.54 15.63
CA LYS A 144 -6.79 -6.04 16.65
C LYS A 144 -5.47 -5.59 16.03
N ARG A 145 -5.12 -4.30 16.20
CA ARG A 145 -3.89 -3.73 15.70
C ARG A 145 -2.71 -4.02 16.63
N LYS A 146 -1.62 -4.57 16.08
CA LYS A 146 -0.36 -4.82 16.78
C LYS A 146 0.79 -4.10 16.07
N GLN A 147 1.57 -3.31 16.81
CA GLN A 147 2.76 -2.62 16.29
C GLN A 147 3.91 -3.62 16.10
N LEU A 148 4.59 -3.53 14.96
CA LEU A 148 5.77 -4.32 14.61
C LEU A 148 7.05 -3.47 14.65
N ALA A 149 6.99 -2.21 14.22
CA ALA A 149 8.11 -1.28 14.27
C ALA A 149 7.64 0.17 14.41
N ASN A 150 8.53 1.05 14.91
CA ASN A 150 8.30 2.49 15.09
C ASN A 150 9.57 3.28 14.84
N ALA A 151 9.42 4.45 14.22
CA ALA A 151 10.45 5.48 14.12
C ALA A 151 9.80 6.85 14.37
N ASN A 152 10.52 7.75 15.04
CA ASN A 152 10.14 9.15 15.11
C ASN A 152 10.58 9.84 13.82
N THR A 153 9.78 10.77 13.33
CA THR A 153 10.06 11.50 12.09
C THR A 153 9.35 12.84 12.10
N ASP A 154 10.05 13.85 11.62
CA ASP A 154 9.49 15.17 11.31
C ASP A 154 9.00 15.14 9.85
N ALA A 155 7.70 15.05 9.70
CA ALA A 155 7.05 15.02 8.38
C ALA A 155 5.73 15.82 8.47
N PRO A 156 5.77 17.14 8.22
CA PRO A 156 4.65 18.03 8.52
C PRO A 156 3.40 17.73 7.69
N ALA A 157 2.23 17.95 8.29
CA ALA A 157 0.95 17.92 7.60
C ALA A 157 0.89 19.01 6.50
N GLY A 158 0.00 18.84 5.52
CA GLY A 158 -0.18 19.76 4.41
C GLY A 158 0.86 19.61 3.29
N GLN A 159 1.88 18.79 3.48
CA GLN A 159 2.91 18.51 2.48
C GLN A 159 2.78 17.10 1.90
N TRP A 160 3.24 16.94 0.67
CA TRP A 160 3.32 15.63 0.03
C TRP A 160 4.57 14.88 0.49
N HIS A 161 4.38 13.64 0.94
CA HIS A 161 5.42 12.70 1.33
C HIS A 161 5.30 11.43 0.50
N THR A 162 6.40 10.72 0.27
CA THR A 162 6.39 9.42 -0.40
C THR A 162 6.52 8.31 0.62
N LEU A 163 5.54 7.41 0.64
CA LEU A 163 5.60 6.15 1.40
C LEU A 163 5.95 5.02 0.43
N ARG A 164 6.94 4.18 0.78
CA ARG A 164 7.26 2.97 0.03
C ARG A 164 7.36 1.78 0.98
N VAL A 165 6.81 0.65 0.56
CA VAL A 165 6.85 -0.62 1.27
C VAL A 165 7.44 -1.68 0.35
N VAL A 166 8.35 -2.48 0.89
CA VAL A 166 8.82 -3.73 0.30
C VAL A 166 8.54 -4.85 1.28
N HIS A 167 7.72 -5.83 0.90
CA HIS A 167 7.46 -7.02 1.71
C HIS A 167 7.76 -8.27 0.89
N ARG A 168 8.78 -9.04 1.30
CA ARG A 168 9.25 -10.25 0.65
C ARG A 168 9.35 -11.38 1.67
N GLY A 169 8.58 -12.44 1.44
CA GLY A 169 8.48 -13.52 2.42
C GLY A 169 7.96 -13.01 3.77
N ASP A 170 8.83 -13.01 4.78
CA ASP A 170 8.59 -12.46 6.13
C ASP A 170 9.26 -11.09 6.38
N GLN A 171 10.10 -10.62 5.44
CA GLN A 171 10.87 -9.38 5.58
C GLN A 171 10.05 -8.18 5.11
N ILE A 172 9.97 -7.15 5.93
CA ILE A 172 9.22 -5.92 5.64
C ILE A 172 10.17 -4.73 5.80
N GLN A 173 10.22 -3.88 4.78
CA GLN A 173 10.93 -2.61 4.79
C GLN A 173 9.97 -1.48 4.44
N CYS A 174 10.00 -0.39 5.24
CA CYS A 174 9.18 0.78 4.98
C CYS A 174 10.06 2.04 4.90
N HIS A 175 9.84 2.79 3.83
CA HIS A 175 10.61 3.99 3.54
C HIS A 175 9.68 5.21 3.58
N LEU A 176 10.21 6.32 4.07
CA LEU A 176 9.60 7.63 4.02
C LEU A 176 10.54 8.58 3.27
N ASN A 177 10.04 9.24 2.22
CA ASN A 177 10.80 10.17 1.37
C ASN A 177 12.13 9.56 0.88
N GLY A 178 12.10 8.28 0.47
CA GLY A 178 13.27 7.54 -0.01
C GLY A 178 14.17 6.95 1.08
N LYS A 179 14.04 7.36 2.36
CA LYS A 179 14.84 6.86 3.47
C LYS A 179 14.21 5.63 4.10
N LEU A 180 14.95 4.53 4.23
CA LEU A 180 14.54 3.36 5.02
C LEU A 180 14.48 3.75 6.50
N LEU A 181 13.31 3.66 7.11
CA LEU A 181 13.10 4.00 8.52
C LEU A 181 12.63 2.83 9.37
N LEU A 182 11.91 1.85 8.77
CA LEU A 182 11.39 0.71 9.50
C LEU A 182 11.78 -0.59 8.80
N GLU A 183 12.18 -1.54 9.62
CA GLU A 183 12.35 -2.94 9.24
C GLU A 183 11.57 -3.82 10.20
N GLY A 184 11.00 -4.89 9.70
CA GLY A 184 10.24 -5.86 10.49
C GLY A 184 10.27 -7.24 9.88
N LYS A 185 9.92 -8.22 10.70
CA LYS A 185 9.71 -9.61 10.27
C LYS A 185 8.37 -10.08 10.79
N ASP A 186 7.52 -10.53 9.88
CA ASP A 186 6.22 -11.11 10.25
C ASP A 186 5.67 -11.97 9.11
N SER A 187 5.13 -13.13 9.45
CA SER A 187 4.57 -14.10 8.50
C SER A 187 3.13 -14.49 8.83
N GLU A 188 2.46 -13.81 9.77
CA GLU A 188 1.13 -14.19 10.24
C GLU A 188 0.08 -14.11 9.13
N ILE A 189 0.14 -13.07 8.29
CA ILE A 189 -0.69 -12.98 7.08
C ILE A 189 0.20 -13.29 5.88
N SER A 190 0.36 -14.57 5.55
CA SER A 190 1.23 -15.04 4.46
C SER A 190 0.53 -15.11 3.10
N GLN A 191 -0.80 -15.15 3.08
CA GLN A 191 -1.59 -15.28 1.86
C GLN A 191 -1.54 -14.01 0.99
N PRO A 192 -1.57 -14.18 -0.36
CA PRO A 192 -1.73 -13.04 -1.26
C PRO A 192 -2.99 -12.25 -0.94
N GLY A 193 -2.89 -10.94 -0.86
CA GLY A 193 -4.01 -10.06 -0.56
C GLY A 193 -4.03 -8.81 -1.42
N ARG A 194 -5.11 -8.04 -1.31
CA ARG A 194 -5.28 -6.75 -1.98
C ARG A 194 -4.41 -5.68 -1.33
N ILE A 195 -4.31 -4.54 -2.01
CA ILE A 195 -3.58 -3.36 -1.56
C ILE A 195 -4.53 -2.17 -1.48
N GLY A 196 -4.13 -1.12 -0.76
CA GLY A 196 -4.95 0.08 -0.66
C GLY A 196 -4.41 1.09 0.34
N PHE A 197 -5.32 1.92 0.83
CA PHE A 197 -5.06 3.03 1.74
C PHE A 197 -5.76 2.84 3.07
N TRP A 198 -5.19 3.47 4.09
CA TRP A 198 -5.66 3.43 5.45
C TRP A 198 -5.57 4.82 6.09
N THR A 199 -6.57 5.19 6.85
CA THR A 199 -6.52 6.30 7.79
C THR A 199 -7.16 5.88 9.12
N LYS A 200 -7.06 6.72 10.15
CA LYS A 200 -7.67 6.44 11.46
C LYS A 200 -8.57 7.58 11.89
N ALA A 201 -9.67 7.22 12.53
CA ALA A 201 -10.61 8.15 13.15
C ALA A 201 -11.03 9.28 12.18
N ASP A 202 -10.79 10.52 12.56
CA ASP A 202 -11.16 11.75 11.87
C ASP A 202 -10.11 12.23 10.84
N ALA A 203 -9.06 11.45 10.59
CA ALA A 203 -7.99 11.85 9.68
C ALA A 203 -8.49 12.01 8.24
N VAL A 204 -8.41 13.23 7.71
CA VAL A 204 -8.61 13.55 6.29
C VAL A 204 -7.27 13.52 5.59
N THR A 205 -7.14 12.67 4.58
CA THR A 205 -5.84 12.37 3.95
C THR A 205 -6.01 12.12 2.46
N ALA A 206 -5.13 12.71 1.66
CA ALA A 206 -5.03 12.53 0.22
C ALA A 206 -3.93 11.55 -0.17
N PHE A 207 -4.19 10.77 -1.22
CA PHE A 207 -3.28 9.80 -1.81
C PHE A 207 -3.26 9.94 -3.33
N ASP A 208 -2.07 9.83 -3.94
CA ASP A 208 -1.92 9.84 -5.38
C ASP A 208 -0.69 9.06 -5.86
N GLY A 209 -0.68 8.66 -7.13
CA GLY A 209 0.46 8.00 -7.76
C GLY A 209 0.80 6.65 -7.13
N LEU A 210 -0.20 5.87 -6.68
CA LEU A 210 0.06 4.51 -6.19
C LEU A 210 0.70 3.68 -7.29
N THR A 211 1.82 3.06 -6.97
CA THR A 211 2.45 2.02 -7.81
C THR A 211 2.51 0.71 -7.06
N ALA A 212 2.34 -0.39 -7.77
CA ALA A 212 2.46 -1.74 -7.21
C ALA A 212 3.20 -2.65 -8.17
N GLY A 213 4.19 -3.35 -7.66
CA GLY A 213 4.95 -4.38 -8.37
C GLY A 213 5.26 -5.56 -7.45
N GLU A 214 5.85 -6.59 -8.01
CA GLU A 214 6.37 -7.72 -7.24
C GLU A 214 7.72 -7.35 -6.61
N ALA A 215 7.88 -7.63 -5.32
CA ALA A 215 9.16 -7.46 -4.64
C ALA A 215 10.12 -8.59 -5.05
N LYS A 216 11.25 -8.21 -5.63
CA LYS A 216 12.31 -9.13 -6.09
C LYS A 216 13.28 -9.51 -4.97
#